data_4103d2d10e588787a6905eb212c1bd7d
#
_entry.id   4103d2d10e588787a6905eb212c1bd7d
#
_cell.length_a   1.000
_cell.length_b   1.000
_cell.length_c   1.000
_cell.angle_alpha   90.00
_cell.angle_beta   90.00
_cell.angle_gamma   90.00
#
_symmetry.space_group_name_H-M   'P 1'
#
loop_
_entity.id
_entity.type
_entity.pdbx_description
1 polymer ?
#
loop_
_entity_poly.entity_id
_entity_poly.type
_entity_poly.pdbx_seq_one_letter_code
_entity_poly.pdbx_strand_id
1 'polypeptide(L)'
;MNWKQLLSNKRFGLENLHEARKEDRTEFQRDYDRLIFSAPFRRLQNKTQVFPLPGSIFVHNRLTHSLEVSCVGRSLGNKIASELLKLHSELHDTHISEIGSIVSAACLAHDLGNPPFGHSGEKAIGTYFSEGKGRTLQAYLSAKEWDDFTHFEGNANAFRLLTHQFQGRRPGGFVLTYATLAAIVKYPFSSQLAGSKQKFGFFTSEEEAFQKIAHELGLKKISKEGEPLKYCRHPLVYLVEAADDICYQMMDIEDAHKLKTLTTQETKELYLRFFAPEKLDHIQSICKMVDDTNEQIAYLRSSAIGVLISECVRTFILHEEEILKGEFQGTLIQKLSSRVRDAYENCSHTAFEKIYCSKDVVDIELAGYQVITTLVDLMIEAVRYPEKAYSQLLINRVSSQYHIQAPTLYEKIQAVLDYISGMTDVYALDLYRKINGNSLPAL
;
A
#
# COMPACT_ATOMS: atom_id res chain seq x y z
N MET A 1 23.99 -5.83 -1.96
CA MET A 1 23.21 -6.29 -0.80
C MET A 1 23.37 -7.81 -0.67
N ASN A 2 23.12 -8.41 0.48
CA ASN A 2 23.18 -9.88 0.65
C ASN A 2 21.97 -10.40 1.42
N TRP A 3 21.50 -11.60 1.10
CA TRP A 3 20.28 -12.17 1.64
C TRP A 3 20.32 -12.36 3.16
N LYS A 4 21.46 -12.75 3.74
CA LYS A 4 21.57 -12.98 5.19
C LYS A 4 21.27 -11.72 6.00
N GLN A 5 21.74 -10.56 5.53
CA GLN A 5 21.52 -9.28 6.20
C GLN A 5 20.12 -8.72 5.90
N LEU A 6 19.65 -8.84 4.64
CA LEU A 6 18.34 -8.37 4.20
C LEU A 6 17.16 -9.01 4.96
N LEU A 7 17.34 -10.24 5.45
CA LEU A 7 16.30 -11.01 6.15
C LEU A 7 16.48 -10.94 7.68
N SER A 8 16.86 -9.78 8.21
CA SER A 8 16.99 -9.57 9.65
C SER A 8 15.65 -9.72 10.36
N ASN A 9 15.61 -10.53 11.41
CA ASN A 9 14.44 -10.74 12.26
C ASN A 9 14.39 -9.80 13.47
N LYS A 10 15.33 -8.84 13.58
CA LYS A 10 15.31 -7.79 14.59
C LYS A 10 14.04 -6.97 14.47
N ARG A 11 13.51 -6.53 15.63
CA ARG A 11 12.29 -5.75 15.70
C ARG A 11 12.56 -4.28 15.95
N PHE A 12 11.98 -3.43 15.11
CA PHE A 12 12.09 -1.98 15.25
C PHE A 12 11.48 -1.49 16.58
N GLY A 13 12.26 -0.73 17.34
CA GLY A 13 11.86 -0.17 18.63
C GLY A 13 11.99 -1.13 19.83
N LEU A 14 12.42 -2.39 19.64
CA LEU A 14 12.69 -3.34 20.70
C LEU A 14 14.07 -3.99 20.59
N GLU A 15 15.02 -3.34 19.95
CA GLU A 15 16.33 -3.93 19.62
C GLU A 15 17.10 -4.41 20.84
N ASN A 16 16.93 -3.74 21.99
CA ASN A 16 17.60 -4.06 23.26
C ASN A 16 16.73 -4.85 24.24
N LEU A 17 15.46 -5.09 23.91
CA LEU A 17 14.47 -5.67 24.81
C LEU A 17 13.92 -7.00 24.30
N HIS A 18 14.27 -7.37 23.07
CA HIS A 18 13.76 -8.57 22.44
C HIS A 18 14.62 -9.77 22.77
N GLU A 19 14.14 -10.65 23.63
CA GLU A 19 14.68 -12.00 23.81
C GLU A 19 14.07 -12.93 22.77
N ALA A 20 14.92 -13.69 22.07
CA ALA A 20 14.47 -14.72 21.15
C ALA A 20 13.60 -15.73 21.93
N ARG A 21 12.30 -15.75 21.66
CA ARG A 21 11.39 -16.71 22.29
C ARG A 21 11.56 -18.08 21.62
N LYS A 22 11.60 -19.12 22.42
CA LYS A 22 11.48 -20.50 21.94
C LYS A 22 10.01 -20.80 21.68
N GLU A 23 9.50 -20.35 20.55
CA GLU A 23 8.15 -20.63 20.09
C GLU A 23 8.19 -21.21 18.68
N ASP A 24 7.16 -21.96 18.29
CA ASP A 24 7.06 -22.59 16.96
C ASP A 24 6.83 -21.57 15.84
N ARG A 25 6.32 -20.36 16.18
CA ARG A 25 6.10 -19.26 15.22
C ARG A 25 7.33 -18.39 15.06
N THR A 26 7.71 -18.14 13.81
CA THR A 26 8.81 -17.23 13.50
C THR A 26 8.44 -15.76 13.77
N GLU A 27 9.45 -14.89 13.87
CA GLU A 27 9.22 -13.45 14.05
C GLU A 27 8.47 -12.83 12.86
N PHE A 28 8.66 -13.34 11.67
CA PHE A 28 7.97 -12.89 10.45
C PHE A 28 6.49 -13.31 10.41
N GLN A 29 6.15 -14.52 10.86
CA GLN A 29 4.76 -14.94 11.03
C GLN A 29 4.03 -14.09 12.07
N ARG A 30 4.73 -13.67 13.13
CA ARG A 30 4.19 -12.74 14.12
C ARG A 30 3.95 -11.33 13.56
N ASP A 31 4.69 -10.89 12.54
CA ASP A 31 4.40 -9.63 11.86
C ASP A 31 3.05 -9.67 11.16
N TYR A 32 2.76 -10.78 10.48
CA TYR A 32 1.45 -11.03 9.89
C TYR A 32 0.32 -10.96 10.93
N ASP A 33 0.50 -11.67 12.06
CA ASP A 33 -0.50 -11.67 13.15
C ASP A 33 -0.73 -10.27 13.71
N ARG A 34 0.34 -9.49 13.94
CA ARG A 34 0.23 -8.11 14.44
C ARG A 34 -0.56 -7.21 13.50
N LEU A 35 -0.38 -7.37 12.21
CA LEU A 35 -1.06 -6.57 11.19
C LEU A 35 -2.54 -6.95 11.10
N ILE A 36 -2.87 -8.22 10.94
CA ILE A 36 -4.25 -8.67 10.72
C ILE A 36 -5.17 -8.41 11.93
N PHE A 37 -4.64 -8.44 13.15
CA PHE A 37 -5.40 -8.12 14.36
C PHE A 37 -5.45 -6.62 14.68
N SER A 38 -4.81 -5.78 13.89
CA SER A 38 -4.75 -4.34 14.15
C SER A 38 -6.04 -3.61 13.75
N ALA A 39 -6.32 -2.51 14.47
CA ALA A 39 -7.45 -1.66 14.13
C ALA A 39 -7.30 -0.96 12.76
N PRO A 40 -6.11 -0.47 12.35
CA PRO A 40 -5.93 0.07 11.00
C PRO A 40 -6.26 -0.94 9.91
N PHE A 41 -5.84 -2.21 10.02
CA PHE A 41 -6.16 -3.23 9.05
C PHE A 41 -7.67 -3.48 8.95
N ARG A 42 -8.37 -3.58 10.08
CA ARG A 42 -9.83 -3.76 10.10
C ARG A 42 -10.59 -2.60 9.46
N ARG A 43 -10.07 -1.36 9.57
CA ARG A 43 -10.68 -0.19 8.94
C ARG A 43 -10.66 -0.23 7.40
N LEU A 44 -9.77 -1.02 6.79
CA LEU A 44 -9.74 -1.22 5.34
C LEU A 44 -11.04 -1.79 4.80
N GLN A 45 -11.84 -2.50 5.62
CA GLN A 45 -13.15 -3.03 5.23
C GLN A 45 -14.11 -1.95 4.70
N ASN A 46 -14.03 -0.74 5.26
CA ASN A 46 -14.89 0.38 4.89
C ASN A 46 -14.11 1.50 4.16
N LYS A 47 -13.07 1.12 3.42
CA LYS A 47 -12.35 1.96 2.47
C LYS A 47 -12.54 1.42 1.06
N THR A 48 -12.96 2.28 0.15
CA THR A 48 -13.14 1.97 -1.27
C THR A 48 -11.81 1.59 -1.91
N GLN A 49 -11.81 0.53 -2.74
CA GLN A 49 -10.65 0.17 -3.59
C GLN A 49 -10.74 0.95 -4.90
N VAL A 50 -11.70 0.65 -5.74
CA VAL A 50 -11.96 1.32 -7.03
C VAL A 50 -13.44 1.69 -7.12
N PHE A 51 -14.32 0.72 -7.02
CA PHE A 51 -15.76 0.93 -7.17
C PHE A 51 -16.40 1.40 -5.85
N PRO A 52 -17.53 2.15 -5.95
CA PRO A 52 -18.35 2.45 -4.77
C PRO A 52 -18.65 1.16 -4.01
N LEU A 53 -18.67 1.23 -2.68
CA LEU A 53 -19.09 0.10 -1.85
C LEU A 53 -20.63 -0.03 -1.96
N PRO A 54 -21.16 -0.90 -2.83
CA PRO A 54 -22.59 -1.04 -3.03
C PRO A 54 -23.19 -1.94 -1.96
N GLY A 55 -24.44 -1.68 -1.61
CA GLY A 55 -25.18 -2.54 -0.69
C GLY A 55 -25.64 -3.89 -1.27
N SER A 56 -25.66 -4.03 -2.60
CA SER A 56 -26.31 -5.17 -3.27
C SER A 56 -25.40 -6.05 -4.13
N ILE A 57 -24.25 -5.55 -4.56
CA ILE A 57 -23.29 -6.31 -5.39
C ILE A 57 -21.95 -6.33 -4.68
N PHE A 58 -21.35 -7.52 -4.52
CA PHE A 58 -20.05 -7.66 -3.91
C PHE A 58 -18.97 -7.21 -4.91
N VAL A 59 -18.21 -6.18 -4.52
CA VAL A 59 -16.98 -5.75 -5.15
C VAL A 59 -15.86 -5.70 -4.10
N HIS A 60 -14.61 -5.68 -4.54
CA HIS A 60 -13.47 -5.67 -3.63
C HIS A 60 -13.38 -4.35 -2.88
N ASN A 61 -13.14 -4.43 -1.58
CA ASN A 61 -12.71 -3.32 -0.74
C ASN A 61 -11.22 -3.47 -0.39
N ARG A 62 -10.62 -2.46 0.25
CA ARG A 62 -9.19 -2.52 0.57
C ARG A 62 -8.79 -3.68 1.47
N LEU A 63 -9.68 -4.17 2.34
CA LEU A 63 -9.39 -5.32 3.20
C LEU A 63 -9.31 -6.61 2.40
N THR A 64 -10.29 -6.89 1.54
CA THR A 64 -10.29 -8.08 0.69
C THR A 64 -9.14 -8.05 -0.30
N HIS A 65 -8.88 -6.90 -0.93
CA HIS A 65 -7.71 -6.69 -1.78
C HIS A 65 -6.40 -6.98 -1.04
N SER A 66 -6.18 -6.41 0.15
CA SER A 66 -4.94 -6.66 0.92
C SER A 66 -4.74 -8.13 1.28
N LEU A 67 -5.83 -8.88 1.54
CA LEU A 67 -5.78 -10.33 1.78
C LEU A 67 -5.38 -11.11 0.53
N GLU A 68 -5.91 -10.73 -0.63
CA GLU A 68 -5.60 -11.35 -1.93
C GLU A 68 -4.16 -11.07 -2.33
N VAL A 69 -3.71 -9.81 -2.21
CA VAL A 69 -2.32 -9.41 -2.43
C VAL A 69 -1.38 -10.19 -1.51
N SER A 70 -1.76 -10.36 -0.24
CA SER A 70 -0.99 -11.16 0.72
C SER A 70 -0.90 -12.64 0.32
N CYS A 71 -1.97 -13.22 -0.23
CA CYS A 71 -1.99 -14.60 -0.73
C CYS A 71 -1.06 -14.78 -1.95
N VAL A 72 -1.14 -13.88 -2.92
CA VAL A 72 -0.28 -13.86 -4.12
C VAL A 72 1.18 -13.62 -3.72
N GLY A 73 1.43 -12.63 -2.85
CA GLY A 73 2.76 -12.31 -2.34
C GLY A 73 3.42 -13.49 -1.61
N ARG A 74 2.68 -14.20 -0.78
CA ARG A 74 3.15 -15.44 -0.14
C ARG A 74 3.53 -16.51 -1.16
N SER A 75 2.72 -16.66 -2.20
CA SER A 75 2.98 -17.63 -3.27
C SER A 75 4.25 -17.28 -4.07
N LEU A 76 4.43 -16.00 -4.40
CA LEU A 76 5.66 -15.49 -5.02
C LEU A 76 6.87 -15.74 -4.11
N GLY A 77 6.79 -15.33 -2.85
CA GLY A 77 7.88 -15.46 -1.89
C GLY A 77 8.30 -16.90 -1.64
N ASN A 78 7.36 -17.83 -1.47
CA ASN A 78 7.65 -19.24 -1.26
C ASN A 78 8.34 -19.88 -2.47
N LYS A 79 7.87 -19.58 -3.69
CA LYS A 79 8.49 -20.09 -4.92
C LYS A 79 9.91 -19.54 -5.09
N ILE A 80 10.11 -18.24 -4.86
CA ILE A 80 11.43 -17.62 -4.95
C ILE A 80 12.38 -18.18 -3.89
N ALA A 81 11.93 -18.35 -2.64
CA ALA A 81 12.73 -18.99 -1.60
C ALA A 81 13.20 -20.38 -2.02
N SER A 82 12.30 -21.19 -2.60
CA SER A 82 12.62 -22.51 -3.11
C SER A 82 13.65 -22.48 -4.23
N GLU A 83 13.56 -21.55 -5.17
CA GLU A 83 14.54 -21.43 -6.26
C GLU A 83 15.90 -20.92 -5.76
N LEU A 84 15.91 -19.91 -4.87
CA LEU A 84 17.14 -19.41 -4.26
C LEU A 84 17.89 -20.48 -3.47
N LEU A 85 17.20 -21.34 -2.72
CA LEU A 85 17.81 -22.46 -2.00
C LEU A 85 18.42 -23.53 -2.92
N LYS A 86 17.90 -23.68 -4.15
CA LYS A 86 18.50 -24.58 -5.16
C LYS A 86 19.76 -23.98 -5.78
N LEU A 87 19.78 -22.65 -5.95
CA LEU A 87 20.89 -21.93 -6.60
C LEU A 87 22.05 -21.63 -5.64
N HIS A 88 21.75 -21.40 -4.36
CA HIS A 88 22.66 -20.88 -3.35
C HIS A 88 22.65 -21.78 -2.09
N SER A 89 23.50 -22.79 -2.04
CA SER A 89 23.55 -23.72 -0.91
C SER A 89 23.91 -23.05 0.43
N GLU A 90 24.64 -21.94 0.41
CA GLU A 90 25.02 -21.16 1.58
C GLU A 90 23.83 -20.43 2.26
N LEU A 91 22.67 -20.38 1.61
CA LEU A 91 21.48 -19.74 2.17
C LEU A 91 20.66 -20.66 3.09
N HIS A 92 20.96 -21.96 3.18
CA HIS A 92 20.20 -22.89 4.02
C HIS A 92 20.21 -22.52 5.52
N ASP A 93 21.28 -21.88 6.00
CA ASP A 93 21.40 -21.41 7.39
C ASP A 93 20.90 -19.98 7.60
N THR A 94 20.06 -19.47 6.67
CA THR A 94 19.50 -18.14 6.73
C THR A 94 17.96 -18.17 6.83
N HIS A 95 17.33 -16.99 6.92
CA HIS A 95 15.87 -16.88 6.92
C HIS A 95 15.24 -16.90 5.53
N ILE A 96 15.91 -17.47 4.51
CA ILE A 96 15.41 -17.45 3.12
C ILE A 96 14.06 -18.15 2.98
N SER A 97 13.80 -19.20 3.74
CA SER A 97 12.50 -19.90 3.77
C SER A 97 11.34 -19.03 4.26
N GLU A 98 11.64 -17.92 4.94
CA GLU A 98 10.65 -17.00 5.48
C GLU A 98 10.26 -15.85 4.51
N ILE A 99 10.86 -15.79 3.31
CA ILE A 99 10.52 -14.77 2.31
C ILE A 99 8.99 -14.70 2.08
N GLY A 100 8.33 -15.87 2.00
CA GLY A 100 6.88 -15.93 1.86
C GLY A 100 6.12 -15.27 3.01
N SER A 101 6.57 -15.46 4.25
CA SER A 101 5.99 -14.85 5.45
C SER A 101 6.22 -13.32 5.46
N ILE A 102 7.44 -12.87 5.13
CA ILE A 102 7.79 -11.45 5.06
C ILE A 102 6.95 -10.72 4.00
N VAL A 103 6.92 -11.26 2.78
CA VAL A 103 6.17 -10.66 1.67
C VAL A 103 4.66 -10.66 1.96
N SER A 104 4.14 -11.75 2.52
CA SER A 104 2.74 -11.84 2.92
C SER A 104 2.35 -10.76 3.94
N ALA A 105 3.19 -10.53 4.96
CA ALA A 105 2.98 -9.48 5.96
C ALA A 105 3.10 -8.08 5.33
N ALA A 106 4.10 -7.85 4.48
CA ALA A 106 4.29 -6.59 3.78
C ALA A 106 3.09 -6.26 2.87
N CYS A 107 2.56 -7.26 2.16
CA CYS A 107 1.36 -7.13 1.34
C CYS A 107 0.10 -6.76 2.16
N LEU A 108 -0.08 -7.29 3.39
CA LEU A 108 -1.17 -6.85 4.26
C LEU A 108 -1.09 -5.37 4.60
N ALA A 109 0.13 -4.84 4.68
CA ALA A 109 0.39 -3.49 5.17
C ALA A 109 0.45 -2.43 4.07
N HIS A 110 0.56 -2.81 2.79
CA HIS A 110 0.86 -1.90 1.69
C HIS A 110 -0.16 -0.74 1.56
N ASP A 111 -1.42 -1.02 1.83
CA ASP A 111 -2.55 -0.07 1.70
C ASP A 111 -2.97 0.60 3.03
N LEU A 112 -2.29 0.31 4.16
CA LEU A 112 -2.68 0.82 5.47
C LEU A 112 -2.64 2.34 5.59
N GLY A 113 -1.76 2.98 4.84
CA GLY A 113 -1.56 4.43 4.87
C GLY A 113 -2.49 5.24 3.99
N ASN A 114 -3.27 4.60 3.12
CA ASN A 114 -4.18 5.30 2.22
C ASN A 114 -5.27 6.03 3.02
N PRO A 115 -5.51 7.33 2.74
CA PRO A 115 -6.61 8.07 3.34
C PRO A 115 -7.97 7.56 2.85
N PRO A 116 -9.09 8.00 3.45
CA PRO A 116 -10.40 7.76 2.88
C PRO A 116 -10.47 8.21 1.41
N PHE A 117 -11.22 7.47 0.60
CA PHE A 117 -11.35 7.68 -0.86
C PHE A 117 -10.05 7.50 -1.65
N GLY A 118 -9.05 6.84 -1.09
CA GLY A 118 -7.82 6.42 -1.76
C GLY A 118 -7.04 7.56 -2.42
N HIS A 119 -6.72 7.41 -3.71
CA HIS A 119 -5.93 8.42 -4.45
C HIS A 119 -6.59 9.80 -4.53
N SER A 120 -7.93 9.88 -4.55
CA SER A 120 -8.64 11.16 -4.48
C SER A 120 -8.38 11.85 -3.14
N GLY A 121 -8.36 11.10 -2.04
CA GLY A 121 -8.00 11.60 -0.72
C GLY A 121 -6.53 12.08 -0.64
N GLU A 122 -5.58 11.33 -1.20
CA GLU A 122 -4.17 11.76 -1.30
C GLU A 122 -4.07 13.09 -2.06
N LYS A 123 -4.69 13.15 -3.23
CA LYS A 123 -4.69 14.34 -4.08
C LYS A 123 -5.34 15.53 -3.38
N ALA A 124 -6.45 15.32 -2.67
CA ALA A 124 -7.13 16.36 -1.91
C ALA A 124 -6.23 16.94 -0.81
N ILE A 125 -5.48 16.10 -0.09
CA ILE A 125 -4.51 16.55 0.92
C ILE A 125 -3.39 17.36 0.24
N GLY A 126 -2.74 16.82 -0.79
CA GLY A 126 -1.64 17.49 -1.48
C GLY A 126 -2.04 18.85 -2.09
N THR A 127 -3.20 18.92 -2.76
CA THR A 127 -3.68 20.15 -3.38
C THR A 127 -4.18 21.17 -2.36
N TYR A 128 -4.64 20.76 -1.18
CA TYR A 128 -4.94 21.71 -0.10
C TYR A 128 -3.72 22.57 0.25
N PHE A 129 -2.51 21.96 0.29
CA PHE A 129 -1.27 22.70 0.54
C PHE A 129 -0.75 23.41 -0.70
N SER A 130 -0.73 22.77 -1.86
CA SER A 130 -0.10 23.33 -3.07
C SER A 130 -0.95 24.41 -3.75
N GLU A 131 -2.26 24.30 -3.74
CA GLU A 131 -3.20 25.16 -4.48
C GLU A 131 -4.22 25.85 -3.58
N GLY A 132 -4.56 25.23 -2.43
CA GLY A 132 -5.61 25.65 -1.54
C GLY A 132 -5.17 26.64 -0.45
N LYS A 133 -6.00 26.75 0.61
CA LYS A 133 -5.76 27.64 1.75
C LYS A 133 -4.49 27.29 2.53
N GLY A 134 -4.06 26.02 2.49
CA GLY A 134 -2.84 25.55 3.12
C GLY A 134 -1.57 26.25 2.64
N ARG A 135 -1.57 26.87 1.44
CA ARG A 135 -0.40 27.62 0.91
C ARG A 135 0.13 28.69 1.88
N THR A 136 -0.73 29.27 2.69
CA THR A 136 -0.33 30.26 3.69
C THR A 136 0.57 29.69 4.79
N LEU A 137 0.64 28.35 4.92
CA LEU A 137 1.45 27.66 5.91
C LEU A 137 2.91 27.48 5.47
N GLN A 138 3.20 27.63 4.17
CA GLN A 138 4.55 27.48 3.63
C GLN A 138 5.61 28.32 4.37
N ALA A 139 5.24 29.55 4.77
CA ALA A 139 6.16 30.47 5.48
C ALA A 139 6.58 29.98 6.89
N TYR A 140 5.88 28.99 7.43
CA TYR A 140 6.09 28.45 8.80
C TYR A 140 6.72 27.06 8.80
N LEU A 141 7.04 26.50 7.62
CA LEU A 141 7.57 25.15 7.44
C LEU A 141 8.90 25.23 6.68
N SER A 142 9.80 24.30 6.97
CA SER A 142 10.98 24.10 6.14
C SER A 142 10.60 23.54 4.75
N ALA A 143 11.50 23.64 3.79
CA ALA A 143 11.25 23.11 2.44
C ALA A 143 10.93 21.60 2.45
N LYS A 144 11.63 20.81 3.27
CA LYS A 144 11.37 19.37 3.43
C LYS A 144 9.97 19.08 3.97
N GLU A 145 9.57 19.78 5.03
CA GLU A 145 8.27 19.64 5.66
C GLU A 145 7.15 20.07 4.73
N TRP A 146 7.41 21.09 3.90
CA TRP A 146 6.47 21.53 2.89
C TRP A 146 6.27 20.49 1.78
N ASP A 147 7.37 19.89 1.31
CA ASP A 147 7.33 18.83 0.31
C ASP A 147 6.57 17.58 0.82
N ASP A 148 6.68 17.25 2.11
CA ASP A 148 5.93 16.16 2.73
C ASP A 148 4.40 16.33 2.58
N PHE A 149 3.91 17.56 2.70
CA PHE A 149 2.48 17.82 2.63
C PHE A 149 1.98 18.04 1.22
N THR A 150 2.73 18.73 0.38
CA THR A 150 2.34 18.97 -1.02
C THR A 150 2.36 17.71 -1.88
N HIS A 151 3.16 16.72 -1.50
CA HIS A 151 3.26 15.42 -2.17
C HIS A 151 2.66 14.29 -1.34
N PHE A 152 1.77 14.58 -0.37
CA PHE A 152 1.23 13.56 0.53
C PHE A 152 0.92 12.25 -0.18
N GLU A 153 1.41 11.13 0.37
CA GLU A 153 1.44 9.83 -0.31
C GLU A 153 1.17 8.68 0.66
N GLY A 154 0.30 7.74 0.26
CA GLY A 154 -0.17 6.65 1.12
C GLY A 154 0.93 5.66 1.51
N ASN A 155 1.93 5.39 0.64
CA ASN A 155 3.03 4.50 1.01
C ASN A 155 3.90 5.10 2.13
N ALA A 156 4.21 6.41 2.04
CA ALA A 156 4.93 7.11 3.11
C ALA A 156 4.11 7.11 4.41
N ASN A 157 2.81 7.33 4.31
CA ASN A 157 1.90 7.30 5.44
C ASN A 157 1.75 5.88 6.04
N ALA A 158 1.84 4.82 5.24
CA ALA A 158 1.88 3.44 5.73
C ALA A 158 3.14 3.20 6.57
N PHE A 159 4.32 3.63 6.08
CA PHE A 159 5.55 3.53 6.84
C PHE A 159 5.48 4.30 8.17
N ARG A 160 4.95 5.54 8.15
CA ARG A 160 4.72 6.33 9.36
C ARG A 160 3.78 5.60 10.33
N LEU A 161 2.62 5.13 9.89
CA LEU A 161 1.66 4.40 10.71
C LEU A 161 2.29 3.20 11.43
N LEU A 162 3.23 2.52 10.77
CA LEU A 162 3.86 1.30 11.27
C LEU A 162 5.05 1.55 12.20
N THR A 163 5.72 2.70 12.07
CA THR A 163 6.94 3.02 12.82
C THR A 163 6.75 4.09 13.89
N HIS A 164 5.79 5.01 13.69
CA HIS A 164 5.55 6.13 14.59
C HIS A 164 5.01 5.68 15.95
N GLN A 165 5.54 6.30 17.01
CA GLN A 165 5.05 6.09 18.36
C GLN A 165 3.88 7.04 18.64
N PHE A 166 2.65 6.58 18.42
CA PHE A 166 1.46 7.31 18.82
C PHE A 166 1.37 7.46 20.35
N GLN A 167 0.72 8.52 20.82
CA GLN A 167 0.62 8.83 22.23
C GLN A 167 0.01 7.66 23.04
N GLY A 168 0.64 7.33 24.14
CA GLY A 168 0.23 6.21 25.01
C GLY A 168 0.64 4.82 24.49
N ARG A 169 1.39 4.74 23.39
CA ARG A 169 1.92 3.47 22.86
C ARG A 169 3.41 3.31 23.14
N ARG A 170 3.87 2.05 23.12
CA ARG A 170 5.29 1.71 23.24
C ARG A 170 6.09 2.19 22.01
N PRO A 171 7.42 2.37 22.15
CA PRO A 171 8.29 2.67 21.02
C PRO A 171 8.19 1.66 19.89
N GLY A 172 8.50 2.08 18.66
CA GLY A 172 8.56 1.21 17.47
C GLY A 172 7.21 0.92 16.82
N GLY A 173 6.15 1.68 17.17
CA GLY A 173 4.85 1.58 16.52
C GLY A 173 4.26 0.16 16.60
N PHE A 174 4.19 -0.54 15.44
CA PHE A 174 3.73 -1.93 15.36
C PHE A 174 4.79 -2.95 15.77
N VAL A 175 6.03 -2.52 15.95
CA VAL A 175 7.15 -3.37 16.35
C VAL A 175 7.34 -4.53 15.36
N LEU A 176 7.31 -4.23 14.08
CA LEU A 176 7.57 -5.19 13.00
C LEU A 176 9.06 -5.44 12.84
N THR A 177 9.41 -6.54 12.18
CA THR A 177 10.79 -6.82 11.81
C THR A 177 11.32 -5.81 10.79
N TYR A 178 12.63 -5.56 10.81
CA TYR A 178 13.28 -4.68 9.85
C TYR A 178 13.04 -5.13 8.41
N ALA A 179 13.11 -6.44 8.14
CA ALA A 179 12.87 -7.00 6.80
C ALA A 179 11.44 -6.70 6.30
N THR A 180 10.42 -6.88 7.15
CA THR A 180 9.03 -6.59 6.78
C THR A 180 8.83 -5.08 6.53
N LEU A 181 9.37 -4.21 7.40
CA LEU A 181 9.27 -2.75 7.23
C LEU A 181 9.92 -2.28 5.92
N ALA A 182 11.12 -2.79 5.58
CA ALA A 182 11.79 -2.42 4.34
C ALA A 182 11.07 -2.95 3.09
N ALA A 183 10.43 -4.13 3.18
CA ALA A 183 9.68 -4.71 2.08
C ALA A 183 8.40 -3.92 1.70
N ILE A 184 7.90 -3.06 2.60
CA ILE A 184 6.74 -2.19 2.34
C ILE A 184 7.14 -0.91 1.59
N VAL A 185 8.37 -0.41 1.76
CA VAL A 185 8.78 0.90 1.24
C VAL A 185 9.12 0.81 -0.25
N LYS A 186 8.11 1.02 -1.09
CA LYS A 186 8.20 0.98 -2.56
C LYS A 186 9.13 2.06 -3.13
N TYR A 187 9.18 3.22 -2.49
CA TYR A 187 9.92 4.41 -2.92
C TYR A 187 10.90 4.85 -1.83
N PRO A 188 12.09 4.22 -1.70
CA PRO A 188 12.99 4.46 -0.56
C PRO A 188 13.75 5.78 -0.67
N PHE A 189 13.01 6.88 -0.77
CA PHE A 189 13.53 8.25 -0.83
C PHE A 189 12.55 9.26 -0.21
N SER A 190 13.10 10.43 0.19
CA SER A 190 12.34 11.52 0.82
C SER A 190 11.44 12.26 -0.17
N SER A 191 10.46 13.00 0.35
CA SER A 191 9.48 13.78 -0.41
C SER A 191 10.10 14.79 -1.38
N GLN A 192 11.27 15.31 -1.10
CA GLN A 192 12.03 16.20 -1.98
C GLN A 192 12.36 15.59 -3.36
N LEU A 193 12.33 14.26 -3.46
CA LEU A 193 12.57 13.50 -4.69
C LEU A 193 11.29 12.94 -5.33
N ALA A 194 10.11 13.33 -4.84
CA ALA A 194 8.83 12.80 -5.30
C ALA A 194 8.55 13.03 -6.80
N GLY A 195 9.05 14.13 -7.36
CA GLY A 195 8.93 14.45 -8.78
C GLY A 195 7.48 14.60 -9.26
N SER A 196 7.27 14.50 -10.56
CA SER A 196 5.93 14.64 -11.17
C SER A 196 4.96 13.53 -10.78
N LYS A 197 5.45 12.36 -10.38
CA LYS A 197 4.63 11.23 -9.93
C LYS A 197 4.15 11.37 -8.48
N GLN A 198 4.65 12.36 -7.74
CA GLN A 198 4.32 12.63 -6.34
C GLN A 198 4.46 11.39 -5.43
N LYS A 199 5.47 10.53 -5.68
CA LYS A 199 5.70 9.29 -4.94
C LYS A 199 6.99 9.37 -4.13
N PHE A 200 6.93 9.00 -2.85
CA PHE A 200 8.06 8.89 -1.94
C PHE A 200 7.75 7.88 -0.82
N GLY A 201 8.70 7.53 0.04
CA GLY A 201 8.53 6.39 0.94
C GLY A 201 8.50 6.70 2.42
N PHE A 202 8.92 7.89 2.84
CA PHE A 202 8.91 8.31 4.25
C PHE A 202 8.92 9.83 4.37
N PHE A 203 8.18 10.34 5.35
CA PHE A 203 8.18 11.76 5.69
C PHE A 203 9.48 12.16 6.40
N THR A 204 9.73 13.45 6.50
CA THR A 204 10.88 14.02 7.22
C THR A 204 10.96 13.49 8.65
N SER A 205 9.82 13.30 9.32
CA SER A 205 9.74 12.74 10.67
C SER A 205 10.17 11.27 10.79
N GLU A 206 10.13 10.50 9.71
CA GLU A 206 10.51 9.08 9.66
C GLU A 206 11.87 8.84 8.97
N GLU A 207 12.58 9.89 8.53
CA GLU A 207 13.90 9.75 7.89
C GLU A 207 14.89 8.94 8.74
N GLU A 208 15.01 9.24 10.04
CA GLU A 208 15.91 8.53 10.96
C GLU A 208 15.52 7.07 11.13
N ALA A 209 14.21 6.79 11.23
CA ALA A 209 13.69 5.43 11.33
C ALA A 209 14.06 4.62 10.09
N PHE A 210 13.89 5.20 8.88
CA PHE A 210 14.25 4.52 7.65
C PHE A 210 15.76 4.34 7.50
N GLN A 211 16.58 5.33 7.86
CA GLN A 211 18.04 5.22 7.86
C GLN A 211 18.53 4.08 8.76
N LYS A 212 17.96 3.95 9.95
CA LYS A 212 18.26 2.85 10.89
C LYS A 212 17.94 1.49 10.28
N ILE A 213 16.76 1.35 9.67
CA ILE A 213 16.34 0.13 8.97
C ILE A 213 17.28 -0.18 7.79
N ALA A 214 17.55 0.81 6.96
CA ALA A 214 18.43 0.67 5.79
C ALA A 214 19.85 0.24 6.17
N HIS A 215 20.39 0.82 7.25
CA HIS A 215 21.73 0.45 7.77
C HIS A 215 21.77 -0.99 8.29
N GLU A 216 20.77 -1.40 9.09
CA GLU A 216 20.68 -2.77 9.63
C GLU A 216 20.61 -3.81 8.50
N LEU A 217 19.82 -3.52 7.46
CA LEU A 217 19.63 -4.43 6.33
C LEU A 217 20.71 -4.32 5.24
N GLY A 218 21.66 -3.40 5.39
CA GLY A 218 22.71 -3.17 4.39
C GLY A 218 22.17 -2.66 3.05
N LEU A 219 21.09 -1.86 3.07
CA LEU A 219 20.58 -1.24 1.85
C LEU A 219 21.57 -0.20 1.33
N LYS A 220 21.87 -0.26 0.03
CA LYS A 220 22.80 0.65 -0.62
C LYS A 220 22.23 2.08 -0.66
N LYS A 221 22.91 3.02 0.00
CA LYS A 221 22.60 4.45 -0.11
C LYS A 221 23.03 4.96 -1.48
N ILE A 222 22.13 5.67 -2.16
CA ILE A 222 22.38 6.26 -3.50
C ILE A 222 22.77 7.73 -3.36
N SER A 223 22.07 8.47 -2.46
CA SER A 223 22.33 9.89 -2.24
C SER A 223 23.69 10.14 -1.58
N LYS A 224 24.34 11.24 -1.97
CA LYS A 224 25.57 11.74 -1.35
C LYS A 224 25.25 12.52 -0.08
N GLU A 225 26.30 12.89 0.64
CA GLU A 225 26.18 13.77 1.81
C GLU A 225 25.63 15.15 1.39
N GLY A 226 24.62 15.63 2.13
CA GLY A 226 23.92 16.88 1.83
C GLY A 226 22.80 16.79 0.77
N GLU A 227 22.67 15.66 0.06
CA GLU A 227 21.57 15.43 -0.88
C GLU A 227 20.35 14.83 -0.15
N PRO A 228 19.11 15.01 -0.70
CA PRO A 228 17.94 14.34 -0.19
C PRO A 228 18.12 12.83 -0.15
N LEU A 229 17.62 12.20 0.92
CA LEU A 229 17.84 10.77 1.16
C LEU A 229 17.26 9.90 0.06
N LYS A 230 18.08 8.95 -0.44
CA LYS A 230 17.71 7.94 -1.41
C LYS A 230 18.51 6.65 -1.20
N TYR A 231 17.80 5.54 -1.16
CA TYR A 231 18.37 4.19 -1.07
C TYR A 231 17.91 3.32 -2.24
N CYS A 232 18.60 2.19 -2.46
CA CYS A 232 18.08 1.13 -3.31
C CYS A 232 16.85 0.49 -2.65
N ARG A 233 15.93 -0.04 -3.47
CA ARG A 233 14.80 -0.83 -3.00
C ARG A 233 15.29 -2.09 -2.30
N HIS A 234 14.62 -2.50 -1.22
CA HIS A 234 14.78 -3.85 -0.69
C HIS A 234 14.30 -4.87 -1.75
N PRO A 235 15.02 -5.99 -1.99
CA PRO A 235 14.65 -6.95 -3.02
C PRO A 235 13.21 -7.44 -2.95
N LEU A 236 12.66 -7.62 -1.74
CA LEU A 236 11.29 -8.11 -1.56
C LEU A 236 10.21 -7.07 -1.93
N VAL A 237 10.55 -5.81 -2.09
CA VAL A 237 9.61 -4.77 -2.60
C VAL A 237 9.10 -5.14 -3.99
N TYR A 238 9.95 -5.71 -4.84
CA TYR A 238 9.54 -6.13 -6.18
C TYR A 238 8.48 -7.22 -6.18
N LEU A 239 8.46 -8.06 -5.13
CA LEU A 239 7.44 -9.10 -4.94
C LEU A 239 6.13 -8.51 -4.41
N VAL A 240 6.21 -7.57 -3.49
CA VAL A 240 5.03 -6.86 -2.96
C VAL A 240 4.38 -6.05 -4.09
N GLU A 241 5.16 -5.31 -4.87
CA GLU A 241 4.69 -4.56 -6.04
C GLU A 241 4.05 -5.48 -7.07
N ALA A 242 4.69 -6.60 -7.43
CA ALA A 242 4.12 -7.56 -8.38
C ALA A 242 2.83 -8.21 -7.87
N ALA A 243 2.75 -8.53 -6.59
CA ALA A 243 1.53 -9.09 -5.98
C ALA A 243 0.36 -8.10 -6.03
N ASP A 244 0.62 -6.83 -5.73
CA ASP A 244 -0.35 -5.75 -5.83
C ASP A 244 -0.82 -5.55 -7.27
N ASP A 245 0.11 -5.38 -8.21
CA ASP A 245 -0.16 -5.19 -9.64
C ASP A 245 -1.00 -6.36 -10.20
N ILE A 246 -0.68 -7.61 -9.85
CA ILE A 246 -1.43 -8.80 -10.28
C ILE A 246 -2.86 -8.79 -9.74
N CYS A 247 -3.03 -8.57 -8.43
CA CYS A 247 -4.36 -8.59 -7.80
C CYS A 247 -5.20 -7.42 -8.30
N TYR A 248 -4.64 -6.21 -8.28
CA TYR A 248 -5.34 -5.02 -8.74
C TYR A 248 -5.91 -5.22 -10.13
N GLN A 249 -5.06 -5.62 -11.09
CA GLN A 249 -5.50 -5.75 -12.47
C GLN A 249 -6.50 -6.91 -12.68
N MET A 250 -6.26 -8.07 -12.07
CA MET A 250 -7.12 -9.24 -12.28
C MET A 250 -8.47 -9.11 -11.58
N MET A 251 -8.50 -8.52 -10.37
CA MET A 251 -9.75 -8.36 -9.63
C MET A 251 -10.62 -7.23 -10.19
N ASP A 252 -10.02 -6.13 -10.67
CA ASP A 252 -10.79 -5.04 -11.27
C ASP A 252 -11.54 -5.48 -12.55
N ILE A 253 -10.93 -6.33 -13.36
CA ILE A 253 -11.61 -6.94 -14.52
C ILE A 253 -12.77 -7.84 -14.11
N GLU A 254 -12.62 -8.64 -13.03
CA GLU A 254 -13.72 -9.45 -12.50
C GLU A 254 -14.85 -8.59 -11.94
N ASP A 255 -14.52 -7.55 -11.16
CA ASP A 255 -15.52 -6.65 -10.59
C ASP A 255 -16.28 -5.88 -11.69
N ALA A 256 -15.58 -5.45 -12.74
CA ALA A 256 -16.20 -4.84 -13.91
C ALA A 256 -17.17 -5.80 -14.63
N HIS A 257 -16.84 -7.09 -14.68
CA HIS A 257 -17.78 -8.11 -15.17
C HIS A 257 -19.02 -8.24 -14.27
N LYS A 258 -18.83 -8.33 -12.95
CA LYS A 258 -19.94 -8.42 -11.98
C LYS A 258 -20.87 -7.20 -12.05
N LEU A 259 -20.29 -6.02 -12.24
CA LEU A 259 -21.01 -4.75 -12.41
C LEU A 259 -21.59 -4.56 -13.82
N LYS A 260 -21.37 -5.51 -14.73
CA LYS A 260 -21.80 -5.46 -16.14
C LYS A 260 -21.18 -4.31 -16.95
N THR A 261 -20.08 -3.74 -16.49
CA THR A 261 -19.25 -2.78 -17.25
C THR A 261 -18.50 -3.49 -18.38
N LEU A 262 -18.10 -4.73 -18.13
CA LEU A 262 -17.56 -5.65 -19.15
C LEU A 262 -18.55 -6.80 -19.39
N THR A 263 -18.68 -7.19 -20.65
CA THR A 263 -19.42 -8.40 -21.02
C THR A 263 -18.64 -9.65 -20.64
N THR A 264 -19.34 -10.78 -20.50
CA THR A 264 -18.71 -12.08 -20.25
C THR A 264 -17.69 -12.44 -21.34
N GLN A 265 -18.04 -12.15 -22.60
CA GLN A 265 -17.15 -12.45 -23.72
C GLN A 265 -15.85 -11.64 -23.67
N GLU A 266 -15.94 -10.34 -23.46
CA GLU A 266 -14.78 -9.47 -23.32
C GLU A 266 -13.88 -9.93 -22.15
N THR A 267 -14.49 -10.24 -21.01
CA THR A 267 -13.75 -10.70 -19.82
C THR A 267 -13.00 -12.01 -20.07
N LYS A 268 -13.66 -12.98 -20.73
CA LYS A 268 -13.01 -14.25 -21.12
C LYS A 268 -11.85 -14.02 -22.10
N GLU A 269 -12.05 -13.19 -23.11
CA GLU A 269 -10.99 -12.87 -24.09
C GLU A 269 -9.77 -12.22 -23.44
N LEU A 270 -9.97 -11.32 -22.48
CA LEU A 270 -8.88 -10.71 -21.73
C LEU A 270 -8.04 -11.76 -20.98
N TYR A 271 -8.69 -12.66 -20.23
CA TYR A 271 -7.96 -13.69 -19.49
C TYR A 271 -7.35 -14.77 -20.37
N LEU A 272 -8.00 -15.16 -21.48
CA LEU A 272 -7.47 -16.19 -22.37
C LEU A 272 -6.15 -15.79 -23.05
N ARG A 273 -5.86 -14.51 -23.21
CA ARG A 273 -4.59 -14.01 -23.79
C ARG A 273 -3.34 -14.36 -22.96
N PHE A 274 -3.50 -14.64 -21.66
CA PHE A 274 -2.37 -15.06 -20.82
C PHE A 274 -1.82 -16.45 -21.16
N PHE A 275 -2.63 -17.31 -21.81
CA PHE A 275 -2.27 -18.69 -22.05
C PHE A 275 -1.59 -18.89 -23.40
N ALA A 276 -0.66 -19.84 -23.44
CA ALA A 276 -0.05 -20.28 -24.68
C ALA A 276 -1.07 -21.02 -25.56
N PRO A 277 -0.98 -20.94 -26.90
CA PRO A 277 -1.95 -21.55 -27.81
C PRO A 277 -2.22 -23.02 -27.52
N GLU A 278 -1.18 -23.78 -27.18
CA GLU A 278 -1.27 -25.22 -26.88
C GLU A 278 -2.06 -25.55 -25.58
N LYS A 279 -2.29 -24.56 -24.72
CA LYS A 279 -3.08 -24.72 -23.49
C LYS A 279 -4.53 -24.29 -23.64
N LEU A 280 -4.88 -23.56 -24.70
CA LEU A 280 -6.21 -22.96 -24.85
C LEU A 280 -7.32 -24.00 -24.91
N ASP A 281 -7.13 -25.10 -25.67
CA ASP A 281 -8.15 -26.17 -25.78
C ASP A 281 -8.43 -26.81 -24.42
N HIS A 282 -7.39 -27.05 -23.64
CA HIS A 282 -7.54 -27.59 -22.30
C HIS A 282 -8.29 -26.62 -21.36
N ILE A 283 -7.90 -25.36 -21.33
CA ILE A 283 -8.55 -24.31 -20.51
C ILE A 283 -10.02 -24.15 -20.90
N GLN A 284 -10.32 -24.11 -22.22
CA GLN A 284 -11.69 -24.00 -22.69
C GLN A 284 -12.52 -25.25 -22.38
N SER A 285 -11.91 -26.44 -22.43
CA SER A 285 -12.61 -27.68 -22.08
C SER A 285 -13.04 -27.69 -20.60
N ILE A 286 -12.19 -27.17 -19.68
CA ILE A 286 -12.56 -27.02 -18.27
C ILE A 286 -13.66 -25.99 -18.11
N CYS A 287 -13.58 -24.84 -18.77
CA CYS A 287 -14.65 -23.84 -18.74
C CYS A 287 -16.00 -24.41 -19.20
N LYS A 288 -16.02 -25.32 -20.18
CA LYS A 288 -17.25 -25.95 -20.65
C LYS A 288 -17.86 -26.97 -19.67
N MET A 289 -17.10 -27.43 -18.67
CA MET A 289 -17.61 -28.33 -17.62
C MET A 289 -18.35 -27.57 -16.52
N VAL A 290 -18.31 -26.24 -16.54
CA VAL A 290 -18.90 -25.37 -15.53
C VAL A 290 -20.01 -24.56 -16.18
N ASP A 291 -21.24 -24.70 -15.71
CA ASP A 291 -22.42 -24.00 -16.27
C ASP A 291 -22.49 -22.53 -15.77
N ASP A 292 -22.06 -22.26 -14.53
CA ASP A 292 -22.09 -20.91 -13.96
C ASP A 292 -21.02 -20.02 -14.58
N THR A 293 -21.46 -18.89 -15.13
CA THR A 293 -20.57 -17.94 -15.82
C THR A 293 -19.57 -17.28 -14.88
N ASN A 294 -19.96 -17.00 -13.63
CA ASN A 294 -19.04 -16.36 -12.67
C ASN A 294 -17.93 -17.34 -12.25
N GLU A 295 -18.29 -18.63 -12.09
CA GLU A 295 -17.30 -19.68 -11.83
C GLU A 295 -16.34 -19.88 -13.00
N GLN A 296 -16.80 -19.76 -14.26
CA GLN A 296 -15.93 -19.78 -15.43
C GLN A 296 -14.93 -18.62 -15.41
N ILE A 297 -15.40 -17.41 -15.08
CA ILE A 297 -14.55 -16.23 -14.95
C ILE A 297 -13.54 -16.39 -13.80
N ALA A 298 -14.00 -16.87 -12.64
CA ALA A 298 -13.14 -17.13 -11.48
C ALA A 298 -12.02 -18.15 -11.79
N TYR A 299 -12.34 -19.20 -12.52
CA TYR A 299 -11.37 -20.19 -13.01
C TYR A 299 -10.32 -19.55 -13.93
N LEU A 300 -10.75 -18.76 -14.91
CA LEU A 300 -9.85 -18.09 -15.86
C LEU A 300 -8.95 -17.08 -15.14
N ARG A 301 -9.52 -16.28 -14.25
CA ARG A 301 -8.77 -15.33 -13.41
C ARG A 301 -7.69 -16.05 -12.58
N SER A 302 -8.09 -17.10 -11.85
CA SER A 302 -7.18 -17.86 -11.01
C SER A 302 -6.04 -18.49 -11.81
N SER A 303 -6.35 -19.00 -12.99
CA SER A 303 -5.36 -19.59 -13.91
C SER A 303 -4.41 -18.52 -14.48
N ALA A 304 -4.92 -17.33 -14.85
CA ALA A 304 -4.09 -16.19 -15.30
C ALA A 304 -3.15 -15.69 -14.19
N ILE A 305 -3.64 -15.59 -12.94
CA ILE A 305 -2.81 -15.27 -11.77
C ILE A 305 -1.66 -16.29 -11.63
N GLY A 306 -1.95 -17.59 -11.82
CA GLY A 306 -0.93 -18.64 -11.79
C GLY A 306 0.17 -18.48 -12.84
N VAL A 307 -0.20 -18.03 -14.06
CA VAL A 307 0.76 -17.69 -15.12
C VAL A 307 1.62 -16.50 -14.70
N LEU A 308 1.00 -15.40 -14.23
CA LEU A 308 1.69 -14.19 -13.80
C LEU A 308 2.67 -14.47 -12.66
N ILE A 309 2.26 -15.23 -11.63
CA ILE A 309 3.15 -15.64 -10.54
C ILE A 309 4.37 -16.39 -11.09
N SER A 310 4.17 -17.35 -11.99
CA SER A 310 5.25 -18.16 -12.52
C SER A 310 6.24 -17.34 -13.36
N GLU A 311 5.75 -16.41 -14.15
CA GLU A 311 6.56 -15.47 -14.94
C GLU A 311 7.32 -14.48 -14.04
N CYS A 312 6.67 -13.93 -13.00
CA CYS A 312 7.34 -13.04 -12.05
C CYS A 312 8.47 -13.73 -11.29
N VAL A 313 8.26 -14.99 -10.86
CA VAL A 313 9.31 -15.79 -10.21
C VAL A 313 10.51 -15.99 -11.15
N ARG A 314 10.25 -16.40 -12.40
CA ARG A 314 11.29 -16.58 -13.40
C ARG A 314 12.05 -15.27 -13.63
N THR A 315 11.36 -14.16 -13.78
CA THR A 315 11.94 -12.83 -13.99
C THR A 315 12.79 -12.39 -12.80
N PHE A 316 12.30 -12.58 -11.58
CA PHE A 316 13.05 -12.24 -10.37
C PHE A 316 14.36 -13.01 -10.27
N ILE A 317 14.33 -14.33 -10.47
CA ILE A 317 15.53 -15.18 -10.42
C ILE A 317 16.53 -14.80 -11.51
N LEU A 318 16.05 -14.51 -12.71
CA LEU A 318 16.90 -14.09 -13.84
C LEU A 318 17.65 -12.78 -13.54
N HIS A 319 17.03 -11.88 -12.78
CA HIS A 319 17.58 -10.56 -12.45
C HIS A 319 18.05 -10.44 -11.00
N GLU A 320 18.20 -11.55 -10.24
CA GLU A 320 18.60 -11.53 -8.84
C GLU A 320 19.86 -10.71 -8.60
N GLU A 321 20.89 -10.88 -9.42
CA GLU A 321 22.16 -10.19 -9.29
C GLU A 321 22.01 -8.67 -9.45
N GLU A 322 21.24 -8.22 -10.46
CA GLU A 322 20.95 -6.79 -10.69
C GLU A 322 20.14 -6.20 -9.52
N ILE A 323 19.17 -6.97 -8.99
CA ILE A 323 18.35 -6.58 -7.84
C ILE A 323 19.23 -6.41 -6.60
N LEU A 324 20.11 -7.37 -6.31
CA LEU A 324 21.02 -7.31 -5.16
C LEU A 324 22.09 -6.21 -5.30
N LYS A 325 22.47 -5.84 -6.52
CA LYS A 325 23.33 -4.67 -6.79
C LYS A 325 22.58 -3.35 -6.67
N GLY A 326 21.25 -3.35 -6.69
CA GLY A 326 20.40 -2.17 -6.73
C GLY A 326 20.38 -1.49 -8.10
N GLU A 327 20.60 -2.23 -9.16
CA GLU A 327 20.69 -1.75 -10.55
C GLU A 327 19.45 -2.08 -11.37
N PHE A 328 18.60 -3.00 -10.89
CA PHE A 328 17.37 -3.37 -11.57
C PHE A 328 16.40 -2.19 -11.69
N GLN A 329 15.96 -1.91 -12.91
CA GLN A 329 15.07 -0.79 -13.23
C GLN A 329 13.67 -1.27 -13.65
N GLY A 330 12.66 -0.53 -13.17
CA GLY A 330 11.25 -0.82 -13.45
C GLY A 330 10.63 -1.82 -12.48
N THR A 331 9.63 -2.57 -12.96
CA THR A 331 8.87 -3.58 -12.20
C THR A 331 9.06 -4.97 -12.81
N LEU A 332 8.74 -6.02 -12.05
CA LEU A 332 8.77 -7.39 -12.58
C LEU A 332 7.79 -7.55 -13.76
N ILE A 333 6.61 -6.93 -13.65
CA ILE A 333 5.56 -6.97 -14.70
C ILE A 333 6.08 -6.43 -16.03
N GLN A 334 6.87 -5.36 -16.02
CA GLN A 334 7.44 -4.77 -17.24
C GLN A 334 8.48 -5.66 -17.93
N LYS A 335 9.03 -6.65 -17.22
CA LYS A 335 10.08 -7.56 -17.70
C LYS A 335 9.57 -8.98 -18.00
N LEU A 336 8.25 -9.20 -17.95
CA LEU A 336 7.67 -10.49 -18.32
C LEU A 336 7.88 -10.83 -19.80
N SER A 337 7.65 -12.10 -20.17
CA SER A 337 7.63 -12.51 -21.57
C SER A 337 6.62 -11.68 -22.37
N SER A 338 6.90 -11.42 -23.65
CA SER A 338 6.09 -10.51 -24.49
C SER A 338 4.61 -10.87 -24.45
N ARG A 339 4.24 -12.15 -24.64
CA ARG A 339 2.83 -12.56 -24.59
C ARG A 339 2.13 -12.20 -23.28
N VAL A 340 2.75 -12.51 -22.16
CA VAL A 340 2.12 -12.29 -20.83
C VAL A 340 2.07 -10.80 -20.51
N ARG A 341 3.12 -10.05 -20.86
CA ARG A 341 3.16 -8.60 -20.72
C ARG A 341 2.10 -7.93 -21.59
N ASP A 342 1.99 -8.30 -22.88
CA ASP A 342 1.01 -7.72 -23.81
C ASP A 342 -0.43 -8.04 -23.34
N ALA A 343 -0.67 -9.23 -22.77
CA ALA A 343 -1.95 -9.59 -22.17
C ALA A 343 -2.27 -8.71 -20.95
N TYR A 344 -1.28 -8.48 -20.07
CA TYR A 344 -1.41 -7.60 -18.90
C TYR A 344 -1.68 -6.15 -19.33
N GLU A 345 -0.91 -5.61 -20.27
CA GLU A 345 -1.08 -4.25 -20.79
C GLU A 345 -2.47 -4.06 -21.44
N ASN A 346 -2.98 -5.07 -22.13
CA ASN A 346 -4.33 -5.03 -22.69
C ASN A 346 -5.42 -5.00 -21.62
N CYS A 347 -5.25 -5.73 -20.50
CA CYS A 347 -6.11 -5.61 -19.33
C CYS A 347 -6.04 -4.19 -18.73
N SER A 348 -4.84 -3.63 -18.60
CA SER A 348 -4.62 -2.28 -18.05
C SER A 348 -5.27 -1.19 -18.93
N HIS A 349 -5.13 -1.30 -20.26
CA HIS A 349 -5.78 -0.38 -21.19
C HIS A 349 -7.31 -0.45 -21.07
N THR A 350 -7.87 -1.66 -21.04
CA THR A 350 -9.31 -1.87 -20.90
C THR A 350 -9.82 -1.33 -19.56
N ALA A 351 -9.09 -1.55 -18.48
CA ALA A 351 -9.44 -1.03 -17.16
C ALA A 351 -9.42 0.50 -17.15
N PHE A 352 -8.41 1.12 -17.75
CA PHE A 352 -8.32 2.58 -17.83
C PHE A 352 -9.53 3.16 -18.58
N GLU A 353 -9.85 2.63 -19.76
CA GLU A 353 -10.93 3.19 -20.58
C GLU A 353 -12.32 2.94 -20.02
N LYS A 354 -12.59 1.74 -19.51
CA LYS A 354 -13.94 1.31 -19.16
C LYS A 354 -14.24 1.36 -17.68
N ILE A 355 -13.24 1.32 -16.81
CA ILE A 355 -13.40 1.27 -15.36
C ILE A 355 -13.07 2.60 -14.71
N TYR A 356 -11.81 3.04 -14.78
CA TYR A 356 -11.35 4.19 -14.01
C TYR A 356 -11.89 5.53 -14.51
N CYS A 357 -12.27 5.61 -15.77
CA CYS A 357 -12.96 6.78 -16.35
C CYS A 357 -14.49 6.70 -16.27
N SER A 358 -15.05 5.68 -15.60
CA SER A 358 -16.50 5.56 -15.46
C SER A 358 -17.08 6.66 -14.56
N LYS A 359 -18.32 7.06 -14.84
CA LYS A 359 -19.00 8.12 -14.09
C LYS A 359 -19.07 7.83 -12.60
N ASP A 360 -19.34 6.58 -12.23
CA ASP A 360 -19.50 6.17 -10.83
C ASP A 360 -18.19 6.31 -10.04
N VAL A 361 -17.04 6.00 -10.67
CA VAL A 361 -15.72 6.19 -10.05
C VAL A 361 -15.40 7.67 -9.92
N VAL A 362 -15.63 8.46 -10.98
CA VAL A 362 -15.39 9.93 -10.97
C VAL A 362 -16.28 10.63 -9.92
N ASP A 363 -17.54 10.24 -9.75
CA ASP A 363 -18.45 10.82 -8.76
C ASP A 363 -17.94 10.59 -7.31
N ILE A 364 -17.33 9.43 -7.03
CA ILE A 364 -16.67 9.16 -5.73
C ILE A 364 -15.43 10.03 -5.56
N GLU A 365 -14.61 10.15 -6.60
CA GLU A 365 -13.42 10.98 -6.55
C GLU A 365 -13.77 12.44 -6.24
N LEU A 366 -14.81 12.99 -6.90
CA LEU A 366 -15.30 14.33 -6.65
C LEU A 366 -15.81 14.52 -5.21
N ALA A 367 -16.63 13.56 -4.73
CA ALA A 367 -17.16 13.60 -3.38
C ALA A 367 -16.04 13.47 -2.33
N GLY A 368 -15.13 12.52 -2.53
CA GLY A 368 -13.98 12.29 -1.66
C GLY A 368 -13.06 13.49 -1.56
N TYR A 369 -12.76 14.11 -2.70
CA TYR A 369 -11.96 15.34 -2.77
C TYR A 369 -12.55 16.45 -1.91
N GLN A 370 -13.85 16.73 -2.06
CA GLN A 370 -14.55 17.76 -1.29
C GLN A 370 -14.60 17.45 0.20
N VAL A 371 -14.89 16.19 0.57
CA VAL A 371 -14.95 15.75 1.97
C VAL A 371 -13.59 15.94 2.65
N ILE A 372 -12.53 15.40 2.04
CA ILE A 372 -11.19 15.43 2.62
C ILE A 372 -10.65 16.87 2.71
N THR A 373 -10.77 17.68 1.63
CA THR A 373 -10.32 19.07 1.66
C THR A 373 -10.99 19.86 2.77
N THR A 374 -12.30 19.67 2.98
CA THR A 374 -13.04 20.36 4.05
C THR A 374 -12.57 19.92 5.43
N LEU A 375 -12.39 18.61 5.66
CA LEU A 375 -11.93 18.10 6.94
C LEU A 375 -10.49 18.56 7.27
N VAL A 376 -9.60 18.56 6.28
CA VAL A 376 -8.23 19.05 6.44
C VAL A 376 -8.22 20.54 6.79
N ASP A 377 -8.97 21.36 6.06
CA ASP A 377 -9.06 22.81 6.29
C ASP A 377 -9.50 23.13 7.71
N LEU A 378 -10.64 22.57 8.14
CA LEU A 378 -11.21 22.82 9.45
C LEU A 378 -10.35 22.31 10.61
N MET A 379 -9.76 21.12 10.45
CA MET A 379 -8.92 20.53 11.50
C MET A 379 -7.57 21.25 11.62
N ILE A 380 -6.96 21.68 10.51
CA ILE A 380 -5.73 22.50 10.55
C ILE A 380 -6.02 23.87 11.16
N GLU A 381 -7.13 24.50 10.82
CA GLU A 381 -7.52 25.75 11.47
C GLU A 381 -7.72 25.57 12.97
N ALA A 382 -8.35 24.47 13.39
CA ALA A 382 -8.60 24.17 14.80
C ALA A 382 -7.30 24.01 15.62
N VAL A 383 -6.29 23.30 15.08
CA VAL A 383 -5.01 23.12 15.79
C VAL A 383 -4.12 24.37 15.78
N ARG A 384 -4.35 25.30 14.82
CA ARG A 384 -3.67 26.62 14.78
C ARG A 384 -4.25 27.63 15.75
N TYR A 385 -5.56 27.59 15.96
CA TYR A 385 -6.31 28.52 16.79
C TYR A 385 -7.17 27.78 17.81
N PRO A 386 -6.53 27.03 18.74
CA PRO A 386 -7.23 26.14 19.67
C PRO A 386 -8.11 26.89 20.68
N GLU A 387 -7.91 28.21 20.85
CA GLU A 387 -8.68 29.07 21.74
C GLU A 387 -10.09 29.40 21.22
N LYS A 388 -10.34 29.25 19.91
CA LYS A 388 -11.67 29.50 19.33
C LYS A 388 -12.67 28.43 19.80
N ALA A 389 -13.89 28.84 20.13
CA ALA A 389 -14.93 27.94 20.63
C ALA A 389 -15.21 26.75 19.67
N TYR A 390 -15.28 27.02 18.36
CA TYR A 390 -15.51 25.97 17.36
C TYR A 390 -14.31 25.04 17.22
N SER A 391 -13.08 25.57 17.32
CA SER A 391 -11.86 24.76 17.31
C SER A 391 -11.83 23.74 18.46
N GLN A 392 -12.27 24.16 19.66
CA GLN A 392 -12.36 23.27 20.82
C GLN A 392 -13.31 22.10 20.60
N LEU A 393 -14.46 22.34 19.94
CA LEU A 393 -15.40 21.27 19.57
C LEU A 393 -14.76 20.27 18.62
N LEU A 394 -14.03 20.72 17.60
CA LEU A 394 -13.33 19.86 16.65
C LEU A 394 -12.20 19.07 17.34
N ILE A 395 -11.38 19.73 18.17
CA ILE A 395 -10.28 19.11 18.91
C ILE A 395 -10.80 18.01 19.83
N ASN A 396 -11.91 18.23 20.51
CA ASN A 396 -12.53 17.24 21.42
C ASN A 396 -13.04 15.99 20.68
N ARG A 397 -13.16 16.01 19.35
CA ARG A 397 -13.50 14.84 18.53
C ARG A 397 -12.30 13.97 18.23
N VAL A 398 -11.09 14.49 18.34
CA VAL A 398 -9.86 13.75 18.00
C VAL A 398 -9.46 12.84 19.15
N SER A 399 -9.18 11.58 18.84
CA SER A 399 -8.67 10.63 19.85
C SER A 399 -7.33 11.10 20.42
N SER A 400 -7.14 10.95 21.72
CA SER A 400 -5.90 11.32 22.44
C SER A 400 -4.64 10.62 21.94
N GLN A 401 -4.77 9.57 21.14
CA GLN A 401 -3.61 8.91 20.51
C GLN A 401 -2.89 9.83 19.50
N TYR A 402 -3.60 10.80 18.90
CA TYR A 402 -3.02 11.75 17.97
C TYR A 402 -2.58 13.02 18.70
N HIS A 403 -1.29 13.34 18.63
CA HIS A 403 -0.71 14.44 19.40
C HIS A 403 -0.97 15.81 18.72
N ILE A 404 -2.23 16.21 18.58
CA ILE A 404 -2.64 17.48 17.95
C ILE A 404 -2.18 18.75 18.70
N GLN A 405 -1.69 18.60 19.94
CA GLN A 405 -1.08 19.69 20.75
C GLN A 405 0.44 19.63 20.71
N ALA A 406 1.04 18.97 19.71
CA ALA A 406 2.47 18.89 19.52
C ALA A 406 3.14 20.29 19.48
N PRO A 407 4.46 20.39 19.80
CA PRO A 407 5.11 21.69 19.95
C PRO A 407 5.28 22.45 18.63
N THR A 408 5.52 21.76 17.52
CA THR A 408 5.73 22.37 16.19
C THR A 408 4.48 22.36 15.31
N LEU A 409 4.40 23.29 14.38
CA LEU A 409 3.30 23.31 13.39
C LEU A 409 3.31 22.06 12.51
N TYR A 410 4.50 21.60 12.12
CA TYR A 410 4.66 20.39 11.32
C TYR A 410 4.06 19.17 12.02
N GLU A 411 4.41 18.94 13.28
CA GLU A 411 3.88 17.81 14.06
C GLU A 411 2.36 17.91 14.28
N LYS A 412 1.82 19.12 14.49
CA LYS A 412 0.37 19.35 14.59
C LYS A 412 -0.34 18.96 13.29
N ILE A 413 0.19 19.38 12.14
CA ILE A 413 -0.37 19.04 10.83
C ILE A 413 -0.26 17.52 10.60
N GLN A 414 0.89 16.90 10.90
CA GLN A 414 1.06 15.45 10.81
C GLN A 414 0.01 14.71 11.65
N ALA A 415 -0.23 15.13 12.89
CA ALA A 415 -1.23 14.52 13.76
C ALA A 415 -2.67 14.66 13.21
N VAL A 416 -2.99 15.79 12.56
CA VAL A 416 -4.26 15.98 11.86
C VAL A 416 -4.37 15.02 10.66
N LEU A 417 -3.30 14.91 9.86
CA LEU A 417 -3.28 13.98 8.71
C LEU A 417 -3.33 12.52 9.14
N ASP A 418 -2.65 12.14 10.23
CA ASP A 418 -2.76 10.82 10.84
C ASP A 418 -4.21 10.49 11.24
N TYR A 419 -4.91 11.47 11.84
CA TYR A 419 -6.32 11.31 12.24
C TYR A 419 -7.23 11.15 11.03
N ILE A 420 -7.10 12.01 10.01
CA ILE A 420 -7.93 11.97 8.80
C ILE A 420 -7.64 10.71 7.99
N SER A 421 -6.36 10.38 7.75
CA SER A 421 -5.98 9.18 7.01
C SER A 421 -6.41 7.89 7.70
N GLY A 422 -6.50 7.92 9.03
CA GLY A 422 -7.00 6.80 9.83
C GLY A 422 -8.52 6.60 9.76
N MET A 423 -9.30 7.49 9.14
CA MET A 423 -10.75 7.34 8.98
C MET A 423 -11.09 6.30 7.92
N THR A 424 -12.30 5.77 7.99
CA THR A 424 -12.95 5.06 6.88
C THR A 424 -13.71 6.07 6.02
N ASP A 425 -14.06 5.70 4.80
CA ASP A 425 -14.85 6.56 3.89
C ASP A 425 -16.20 6.94 4.52
N VAL A 426 -16.85 5.95 5.15
CA VAL A 426 -18.12 6.13 5.83
C VAL A 426 -17.99 7.11 7.01
N TYR A 427 -16.92 6.97 7.82
CA TYR A 427 -16.71 7.86 8.96
C TYR A 427 -16.36 9.28 8.52
N ALA A 428 -15.52 9.43 7.50
CA ALA A 428 -15.15 10.74 6.96
C ALA A 428 -16.38 11.48 6.41
N LEU A 429 -17.24 10.78 5.65
CA LEU A 429 -18.49 11.33 5.12
C LEU A 429 -19.48 11.70 6.23
N ASP A 430 -19.64 10.85 7.25
CA ASP A 430 -20.52 11.11 8.40
C ASP A 430 -20.04 12.34 9.18
N LEU A 431 -18.73 12.43 9.44
CA LEU A 431 -18.14 13.59 10.13
C LEU A 431 -18.33 14.89 9.30
N TYR A 432 -18.09 14.83 8.00
CA TYR A 432 -18.32 15.93 7.08
C TYR A 432 -19.78 16.43 7.13
N ARG A 433 -20.75 15.51 7.09
CA ARG A 433 -22.18 15.85 7.17
C ARG A 433 -22.54 16.51 8.51
N LYS A 434 -22.02 15.98 9.64
CA LYS A 434 -22.24 16.54 10.97
C LYS A 434 -21.66 17.95 11.11
N ILE A 435 -20.43 18.16 10.63
CA ILE A 435 -19.76 19.47 10.67
C ILE A 435 -20.51 20.51 9.86
N ASN A 436 -21.08 20.13 8.71
CA ASN A 436 -21.85 21.02 7.84
C ASN A 436 -23.35 21.13 8.24
N GLY A 437 -23.77 20.50 9.34
CA GLY A 437 -25.17 20.52 9.81
C GLY A 437 -26.15 19.74 8.94
N ASN A 438 -25.65 18.89 8.03
CA ASN A 438 -26.47 18.09 7.12
C ASN A 438 -26.97 16.78 7.74
N SER A 439 -26.52 16.41 8.94
CA SER A 439 -27.06 15.33 9.73
C SER A 439 -26.84 15.59 11.23
N LEU A 440 -27.80 15.17 12.05
CA LEU A 440 -27.65 15.16 13.51
C LEU A 440 -27.24 13.76 13.98
N PRO A 441 -26.57 13.64 15.16
CA PRO A 441 -26.31 12.35 15.75
C PRO A 441 -27.63 11.59 15.94
N ALA A 442 -27.71 10.35 15.49
CA ALA A 442 -28.75 9.44 15.92
C ALA A 442 -28.57 9.17 17.43
N LEU A 443 -29.61 9.36 18.22
CA LEU A 443 -29.65 9.03 19.63
C LEU A 443 -29.74 7.53 19.82
#